data_ffc21681830307a56d1f4e7a7df21572
#
_entry.id   ffc21681830307a56d1f4e7a7df21572
#
_cell.length_a   1.000
_cell.length_b   1.000
_cell.length_c   1.000
_cell.angle_alpha   90.00
_cell.angle_beta   90.00
_cell.angle_gamma   90.00
#
_symmetry.space_group_name_H-M   'P 1'
#
loop_
_entity.id
_entity.type
_entity.pdbx_description
1 polymer ?
#
loop_
_entity_poly.entity_id
_entity_poly.type
_entity_poly.pdbx_seq_one_letter_code
_entity_poly.pdbx_strand_id
1 'polypeptide(L)'
;MRGIVATIKVKEGMAKDFEEAAMKLVAAVNENEPNCLLYQLYRTDDEHTYVFMERYKDEAATEFHRNSDHFKTLGAAMGPFMAGRPDVVRMEEVA
;
A
#
# COMPACT_ATOMS: atom_id res chain seq x y z
N MET A 1 14.59 -11.09 -1.52
CA MET A 1 13.62 -9.99 -1.68
C MET A 1 12.56 -10.02 -0.59
N ARG A 2 11.96 -8.88 -0.31
CA ARG A 2 10.89 -8.79 0.69
C ARG A 2 9.56 -8.60 -0.02
N GLY A 3 8.53 -9.31 0.46
CA GLY A 3 7.17 -9.12 -0.02
C GLY A 3 6.29 -8.60 1.10
N ILE A 4 5.32 -7.77 0.74
CA ILE A 4 4.33 -7.27 1.70
C ILE A 4 2.95 -7.36 1.06
N VAL A 5 1.99 -7.84 1.84
CA VAL A 5 0.58 -7.81 1.47
C VAL A 5 -0.14 -7.01 2.56
N ALA A 6 -0.77 -5.92 2.17
CA ALA A 6 -1.52 -5.08 3.08
C ALA A 6 -3.00 -5.12 2.72
N THR A 7 -3.81 -5.67 3.59
CA THR A 7 -5.26 -5.75 3.39
C THR A 7 -5.93 -4.60 4.11
N ILE A 8 -6.78 -3.88 3.39
CA ILE A 8 -7.42 -2.68 3.90
C ILE A 8 -8.93 -2.80 3.78
N LYS A 9 -9.62 -2.53 4.88
CA LYS A 9 -11.07 -2.41 4.90
C LYS A 9 -11.45 -0.94 4.73
N VAL A 10 -12.39 -0.67 3.85
CA VAL A 10 -12.84 0.68 3.53
C VAL A 10 -14.24 0.89 4.07
N LYS A 11 -14.51 2.09 4.56
CA LYS A 11 -15.84 2.46 5.06
C LYS A 11 -16.86 2.39 3.95
N GLU A 12 -18.09 2.04 4.31
CA GLU A 12 -19.20 1.98 3.36
C GLU A 12 -19.37 3.32 2.65
N GLY A 13 -19.52 3.26 1.33
CA GLY A 13 -19.70 4.45 0.50
C GLY A 13 -18.42 5.22 0.20
N MET A 14 -17.26 4.77 0.71
CA MET A 14 -15.99 5.50 0.58
C MET A 14 -15.00 4.86 -0.39
N ALA A 15 -15.39 3.81 -1.10
CA ALA A 15 -14.49 3.08 -1.98
C ALA A 15 -13.86 3.97 -3.06
N LYS A 16 -14.66 4.82 -3.69
CA LYS A 16 -14.17 5.71 -4.73
C LYS A 16 -13.14 6.71 -4.20
N ASP A 17 -13.44 7.32 -3.06
CA ASP A 17 -12.54 8.28 -2.43
C ASP A 17 -11.26 7.61 -1.96
N PHE A 18 -11.37 6.39 -1.42
CA PHE A 18 -10.22 5.60 -1.05
C PHE A 18 -9.34 5.30 -2.26
N GLU A 19 -9.93 4.86 -3.36
CA GLU A 19 -9.17 4.55 -4.58
C GLU A 19 -8.42 5.77 -5.10
N GLU A 20 -9.06 6.93 -5.13
CA GLU A 20 -8.41 8.16 -5.58
C GLU A 20 -7.20 8.50 -4.72
N ALA A 21 -7.34 8.41 -3.40
CA ALA A 21 -6.23 8.67 -2.49
C ALA A 21 -5.13 7.62 -2.62
N ALA A 22 -5.49 6.35 -2.70
CA ALA A 22 -4.54 5.25 -2.79
C ALA A 22 -3.75 5.28 -4.10
N MET A 23 -4.38 5.64 -5.22
CA MET A 23 -3.70 5.71 -6.51
C MET A 23 -2.64 6.80 -6.55
N LYS A 24 -2.80 7.87 -5.79
CA LYS A 24 -1.74 8.88 -5.66
C LYS A 24 -0.52 8.31 -4.96
N LEU A 25 -0.71 7.48 -3.94
CA LEU A 25 0.38 6.80 -3.27
C LEU A 25 1.06 5.81 -4.21
N VAL A 26 0.29 5.01 -4.94
CA VAL A 26 0.83 4.06 -5.91
C VAL A 26 1.73 4.77 -6.93
N ALA A 27 1.25 5.88 -7.48
CA ALA A 27 2.02 6.66 -8.45
C ALA A 27 3.31 7.20 -7.84
N ALA A 28 3.25 7.74 -6.61
CA ALA A 28 4.41 8.30 -5.95
C ALA A 28 5.48 7.25 -5.63
N VAL A 29 5.05 6.06 -5.19
CA VAL A 29 5.98 4.96 -4.92
C VAL A 29 6.67 4.52 -6.21
N ASN A 30 5.91 4.32 -7.27
CA ASN A 30 6.46 3.87 -8.55
C ASN A 30 7.40 4.91 -9.17
N GLU A 31 7.22 6.18 -8.87
CA GLU A 31 8.08 7.25 -9.36
C GLU A 31 9.35 7.44 -8.52
N ASN A 32 9.25 7.26 -7.20
CA ASN A 32 10.31 7.68 -6.27
C ASN A 32 11.08 6.56 -5.60
N GLU A 33 10.67 5.30 -5.77
CA GLU A 33 11.30 4.18 -5.07
C GLU A 33 11.85 3.14 -6.07
N PRO A 34 13.07 3.33 -6.55
CA PRO A 34 13.64 2.43 -7.58
C PRO A 34 13.85 0.99 -7.08
N ASN A 35 13.97 0.79 -5.78
CA ASN A 35 14.15 -0.54 -5.19
C ASN A 35 12.83 -1.19 -4.75
N CYS A 36 11.71 -0.54 -5.01
CA CYS A 36 10.40 -1.15 -4.91
C CYS A 36 10.03 -1.72 -6.28
N LEU A 37 9.95 -3.03 -6.38
CA LEU A 37 9.78 -3.73 -7.66
C LEU A 37 8.33 -3.94 -8.04
N LEU A 38 7.43 -3.88 -7.05
CA LEU A 38 6.00 -4.01 -7.24
C LEU A 38 5.31 -3.18 -6.16
N TYR A 39 4.41 -2.32 -6.57
CA TYR A 39 3.53 -1.62 -5.63
C TYR A 39 2.21 -1.38 -6.34
N GLN A 40 1.21 -2.24 -6.06
CA GLN A 40 -0.06 -2.21 -6.76
C GLN A 40 -1.23 -2.38 -5.82
N LEU A 41 -2.33 -1.71 -6.13
CA LEU A 41 -3.59 -1.83 -5.43
C LEU A 41 -4.52 -2.73 -6.21
N TYR A 42 -5.14 -3.69 -5.51
CA TYR A 42 -6.13 -4.59 -6.10
C TYR A 42 -7.46 -4.47 -5.39
N ARG A 43 -8.54 -4.53 -6.14
CA ARG A 43 -9.87 -4.78 -5.60
C ARG A 43 -9.99 -6.27 -5.32
N THR A 44 -10.79 -6.62 -4.31
CA THR A 44 -11.15 -8.01 -4.06
C THR A 44 -12.60 -8.23 -4.46
N ASP A 45 -13.10 -9.46 -4.30
CA ASP A 45 -14.52 -9.75 -4.54
C ASP A 45 -15.44 -9.10 -3.49
N ASP A 46 -14.88 -8.70 -2.34
CA ASP A 46 -15.59 -7.90 -1.35
C ASP A 46 -15.37 -6.43 -1.67
N GLU A 47 -16.43 -5.70 -1.97
CA GLU A 47 -16.38 -4.31 -2.39
C GLU A 47 -15.77 -3.35 -1.36
N HIS A 48 -15.65 -3.78 -0.11
CA HIS A 48 -15.06 -2.98 0.97
C HIS A 48 -13.63 -3.41 1.32
N THR A 49 -13.06 -4.35 0.59
CA THR A 49 -11.74 -4.88 0.88
C THR A 49 -10.79 -4.66 -0.30
N TYR A 50 -9.67 -4.03 -0.02
CA TYR A 50 -8.59 -3.78 -0.97
C TYR A 50 -7.30 -4.41 -0.49
N VAL A 51 -6.42 -4.72 -1.42
CA VAL A 51 -5.12 -5.31 -1.11
C VAL A 51 -4.03 -4.56 -1.87
N PHE A 52 -3.01 -4.10 -1.13
CA PHE A 52 -1.75 -3.70 -1.75
C PHE A 52 -0.85 -4.92 -1.83
N MET A 53 -0.29 -5.18 -2.98
CA MET A 53 0.77 -6.16 -3.16
C MET A 53 2.07 -5.41 -3.44
N GLU A 54 3.11 -5.74 -2.67
CA GLU A 54 4.36 -5.00 -2.67
C GLU A 54 5.54 -5.94 -2.70
N ARG A 55 6.58 -5.56 -3.43
CA ARG A 55 7.81 -6.33 -3.49
C ARG A 55 8.98 -5.38 -3.48
N TYR A 56 9.94 -5.62 -2.59
CA TYR A 56 11.11 -4.77 -2.39
C TYR A 56 12.38 -5.58 -2.57
N LYS A 57 13.41 -4.90 -3.04
CA LYS A 57 14.73 -5.53 -3.26
C LYS A 57 15.27 -6.15 -1.98
N ASP A 58 15.13 -5.45 -0.85
CA ASP A 58 15.67 -5.86 0.45
C ASP A 58 14.95 -5.12 1.58
N GLU A 59 15.39 -5.39 2.83
CA GLU A 59 14.82 -4.74 4.00
C GLU A 59 15.06 -3.22 4.01
N ALA A 60 16.23 -2.79 3.53
CA ALA A 60 16.53 -1.36 3.44
C ALA A 60 15.53 -0.62 2.55
N ALA A 61 15.07 -1.27 1.46
CA ALA A 61 14.07 -0.70 0.58
C ALA A 61 12.70 -0.56 1.26
N THR A 62 12.34 -1.51 2.13
CA THR A 62 11.10 -1.39 2.92
C THR A 62 11.18 -0.25 3.93
N GLU A 63 12.33 -0.06 4.55
CA GLU A 63 12.56 1.04 5.49
C GLU A 63 12.51 2.39 4.78
N PHE A 64 13.12 2.47 3.59
CA PHE A 64 13.06 3.66 2.77
C PHE A 64 11.60 4.04 2.48
N HIS A 65 10.79 3.06 2.11
CA HIS A 65 9.35 3.26 1.85
C HIS A 65 8.65 3.83 3.08
N ARG A 66 8.79 3.17 4.24
CA ARG A 66 8.11 3.58 5.47
C ARG A 66 8.50 4.97 5.94
N ASN A 67 9.75 5.38 5.71
CA ASN A 67 10.27 6.65 6.16
C ASN A 67 10.16 7.77 5.13
N SER A 68 9.65 7.46 3.93
CA SER A 68 9.52 8.45 2.87
C SER A 68 8.43 9.47 3.17
N ASP A 69 8.64 10.71 2.69
CA ASP A 69 7.65 11.77 2.85
C ASP A 69 6.36 11.45 2.10
N HIS A 70 6.49 10.86 0.90
CA HIS A 70 5.31 10.51 0.11
C HIS A 70 4.45 9.44 0.81
N PHE A 71 5.06 8.44 1.44
CA PHE A 71 4.29 7.45 2.18
C PHE A 71 3.58 8.07 3.38
N LYS A 72 4.29 8.89 4.16
CA LYS A 72 3.71 9.53 5.34
C LYS A 72 2.55 10.44 4.98
N THR A 73 2.71 11.26 3.95
CA THR A 73 1.69 12.23 3.54
C THR A 73 0.52 11.57 2.81
N LEU A 74 0.82 10.79 1.77
CA LEU A 74 -0.22 10.18 0.95
C LEU A 74 -0.87 8.98 1.64
N GLY A 75 -0.10 8.26 2.47
CA GLY A 75 -0.65 7.20 3.30
C GLY A 75 -1.65 7.73 4.32
N ALA A 76 -1.32 8.85 4.97
CA ALA A 76 -2.24 9.49 5.92
C ALA A 76 -3.53 9.97 5.25
N ALA A 77 -3.46 10.39 3.99
CA ALA A 77 -4.63 10.84 3.23
C ALA A 77 -5.66 9.74 2.99
N MET A 78 -5.27 8.47 3.06
CA MET A 78 -6.20 7.35 2.94
C MET A 78 -6.99 7.11 4.23
N GLY A 79 -6.46 7.55 5.36
CA GLY A 79 -6.99 7.24 6.69
C GLY A 79 -8.48 7.52 6.88
N PRO A 80 -9.00 8.69 6.46
CA PRO A 80 -10.42 9.02 6.64
C PRO A 80 -11.39 8.03 6.00
N PHE A 81 -10.93 7.29 4.97
CA PHE A 81 -11.76 6.36 4.22
C PHE A 81 -11.62 4.92 4.70
N MET A 82 -10.67 4.66 5.60
CA MET A 82 -10.37 3.31 6.07
C MET A 82 -11.20 2.96 7.31
N ALA A 83 -11.67 1.71 7.35
CA ALA A 83 -12.45 1.18 8.48
C ALA A 83 -11.53 0.42 9.44
N GLY A 84 -10.45 1.05 9.87
CA GLY A 84 -9.50 0.47 10.80
C GLY A 84 -8.09 0.42 10.24
N ARG A 85 -7.18 -0.22 10.97
CA ARG A 85 -5.79 -0.35 10.57
C ARG A 85 -5.62 -1.38 9.46
N PRO A 86 -4.66 -1.17 8.54
CA PRO A 86 -4.29 -2.21 7.59
C PRO A 86 -3.82 -3.47 8.29
N ASP A 87 -4.17 -4.62 7.72
CA ASP A 87 -3.60 -5.90 8.13
C ASP A 87 -2.40 -6.17 7.23
N VAL A 88 -1.21 -6.12 7.79
CA VAL A 88 0.05 -6.18 7.03
C VAL A 88 0.75 -7.50 7.28
N VAL A 89 1.00 -8.25 6.22
CA VAL A 89 1.80 -9.48 6.26
C VAL A 89 3.13 -9.21 5.57
N ARG A 90 4.21 -9.44 6.30
CA ARG A 90 5.57 -9.27 5.82
C ARG A 90 6.16 -10.65 5.51
N MET A 91 6.82 -10.76 4.36
CA MET A 91 7.30 -12.04 3.88
C MET A 91 8.72 -11.91 3.34
N GLU A 92 9.49 -12.99 3.49
CA GLU A 92 10.79 -13.11 2.86
C GLU A 92 10.68 -14.08 1.69
N GLU A 93 11.24 -13.70 0.56
CA GLU A 93 11.24 -14.56 -0.61
C GLU A 93 12.13 -15.79 -0.36
N VAL A 94 11.60 -16.98 -0.62
CA VAL A 94 12.30 -18.23 -0.36
C VAL A 94 13.15 -18.64 -1.57
N ALA A 95 12.67 -18.39 -2.76
CA ALA A 95 13.36 -18.82 -3.97
C ALA A 95 13.29 -17.79 -5.07
#